data_f1a645bfe5a0ffed6e2e400df596fbd6
#
_entry.id   f1a645bfe5a0ffed6e2e400df596fbd6
#
_cell.length_a   1.000
_cell.length_b   1.000
_cell.length_c   1.000
_cell.angle_alpha   90.00
_cell.angle_beta   90.00
_cell.angle_gamma   90.00
#
_symmetry.space_group_name_H-M   'P 1'
#
loop_
_entity.id
_entity.type
_entity.pdbx_description
1 polymer ?
#
loop_
_entity_poly.entity_id
_entity_poly.type
_entity_poly.pdbx_seq_one_letter_code
_entity_poly.pdbx_strand_id
1 'polypeptide(L)'
;MITDYKGLKAVVTGGANGIGKAFALGFAKRGADVLVADIHPDEAAAVAAEIRKLGVQGYSIGADVSVKEECKKIYDKTVEVFGRCDILVNNAGVSASGDFTNIPERDIRWVYEVNVFSHWFMLGYFLPMMEAQDCHAQIINVCSIAGLITSPASPTYFSSKHAAVALSEVLYKELKAKGSKIDVSIFAPGFVATEMHLTDRHRPARYAINDDPYYHDEAYAKQLEISKYVTTTGEPLDEVMEKVFGMLGTECFYILTHDKYDGILRAQGEFQANKTRPVELSDVAVKATL
;
A
#
# COMPACT_ATOMS: atom_id res chain seq x y z
N MET A 1 9.22 17.03 9.90
CA MET A 1 8.12 16.05 10.09
C MET A 1 6.78 16.76 10.27
N ILE A 2 5.72 16.21 9.69
CA ILE A 2 4.35 16.72 9.83
C ILE A 2 3.74 16.15 11.11
N THR A 3 3.27 17.03 12.00
CA THR A 3 2.58 16.68 13.25
C THR A 3 1.17 17.27 13.33
N ASP A 4 0.89 18.31 12.53
CA ASP A 4 -0.43 18.90 12.37
C ASP A 4 -0.86 18.77 10.90
N TYR A 5 -2.02 18.18 10.67
CA TYR A 5 -2.55 17.92 9.33
C TYR A 5 -3.54 18.97 8.85
N LYS A 6 -3.88 19.96 9.70
CA LYS A 6 -4.89 20.96 9.38
C LYS A 6 -4.51 21.79 8.15
N GLY A 7 -5.37 21.75 7.14
CA GLY A 7 -5.20 22.50 5.89
C GLY A 7 -4.22 21.87 4.89
N LEU A 8 -3.55 20.76 5.25
CA LEU A 8 -2.67 20.03 4.34
C LEU A 8 -3.47 19.33 3.23
N LYS A 9 -2.80 19.01 2.13
CA LYS A 9 -3.38 18.37 0.95
C LYS A 9 -2.85 16.95 0.83
N ALA A 10 -3.73 15.98 1.01
CA ALA A 10 -3.41 14.56 0.92
C ALA A 10 -3.95 13.95 -0.37
N VAL A 11 -3.16 13.08 -0.99
CA VAL A 11 -3.56 12.26 -2.14
C VAL A 11 -3.42 10.79 -1.73
N VAL A 12 -4.47 10.01 -1.92
CA VAL A 12 -4.50 8.60 -1.53
C VAL A 12 -4.92 7.75 -2.72
N THR A 13 -4.05 6.84 -3.16
CA THR A 13 -4.37 5.85 -4.21
C THR A 13 -4.99 4.59 -3.60
N GLY A 14 -5.94 3.94 -4.32
CA GLY A 14 -6.72 2.84 -3.76
C GLY A 14 -7.52 3.29 -2.53
N GLY A 15 -8.02 4.53 -2.57
CA GLY A 15 -8.60 5.21 -1.41
C GLY A 15 -10.10 4.96 -1.21
N ALA A 16 -10.73 4.14 -2.05
CA ALA A 16 -12.17 3.87 -1.95
C ALA A 16 -12.51 2.80 -0.90
N ASN A 17 -11.55 1.96 -0.52
CA ASN A 17 -11.79 0.81 0.35
C ASN A 17 -10.63 0.54 1.32
N GLY A 18 -10.86 -0.29 2.34
CA GLY A 18 -9.86 -0.84 3.24
C GLY A 18 -8.91 0.21 3.84
N ILE A 19 -7.63 -0.09 3.81
CA ILE A 19 -6.55 0.75 4.37
C ILE A 19 -6.52 2.13 3.70
N GLY A 20 -6.71 2.21 2.39
CA GLY A 20 -6.71 3.49 1.66
C GLY A 20 -7.85 4.40 2.10
N LYS A 21 -9.08 3.88 2.21
CA LYS A 21 -10.22 4.62 2.76
C LYS A 21 -9.94 5.07 4.20
N ALA A 22 -9.34 4.21 5.00
CA ALA A 22 -9.02 4.53 6.38
C ALA A 22 -7.95 5.65 6.49
N PHE A 23 -6.95 5.67 5.62
CA PHE A 23 -6.03 6.81 5.50
C PHE A 23 -6.75 8.09 5.08
N ALA A 24 -7.58 8.03 4.04
CA ALA A 24 -8.30 9.19 3.52
C ALA A 24 -9.19 9.83 4.60
N LEU A 25 -10.00 9.03 5.28
CA LEU A 25 -10.84 9.49 6.39
C LEU A 25 -10.02 9.90 7.61
N GLY A 26 -8.92 9.22 7.90
CA GLY A 26 -8.02 9.51 9.01
C GLY A 26 -7.36 10.87 8.89
N PHE A 27 -6.88 11.25 7.69
CA PHE A 27 -6.36 12.59 7.41
C PHE A 27 -7.46 13.65 7.43
N ALA A 28 -8.62 13.34 6.84
CA ALA A 28 -9.76 14.25 6.85
C ALA A 28 -10.24 14.59 8.27
N LYS A 29 -10.35 13.59 9.17
CA LYS A 29 -10.67 13.79 10.59
C LYS A 29 -9.65 14.68 11.31
N ARG A 30 -8.44 14.77 10.81
CA ARG A 30 -7.35 15.61 11.34
C ARG A 30 -7.22 16.97 10.62
N GLY A 31 -8.18 17.30 9.76
CA GLY A 31 -8.31 18.59 9.11
C GLY A 31 -7.59 18.72 7.77
N ALA A 32 -7.08 17.66 7.18
CA ALA A 32 -6.52 17.71 5.84
C ALA A 32 -7.61 17.63 4.76
N ASP A 33 -7.40 18.31 3.65
CA ASP A 33 -8.17 18.12 2.43
C ASP A 33 -7.63 16.89 1.67
N VAL A 34 -8.51 16.09 1.08
CA VAL A 34 -8.11 14.80 0.52
C VAL A 34 -8.63 14.59 -0.90
N LEU A 35 -7.74 14.17 -1.80
CA LEU A 35 -8.08 13.59 -3.10
C LEU A 35 -7.99 12.06 -3.02
N VAL A 36 -9.11 11.41 -3.28
CA VAL A 36 -9.24 9.94 -3.32
C VAL A 36 -9.14 9.49 -4.76
N ALA A 37 -8.11 8.72 -5.09
CA ALA A 37 -7.93 8.08 -6.40
C ALA A 37 -8.18 6.58 -6.28
N ASP A 38 -9.05 6.03 -7.13
CA ASP A 38 -9.36 4.60 -7.13
C ASP A 38 -9.78 4.15 -8.54
N ILE A 39 -9.64 2.86 -8.82
CA ILE A 39 -10.12 2.27 -10.08
C ILE A 39 -11.67 2.25 -10.14
N HIS A 40 -12.34 2.33 -8.98
CA HIS A 40 -13.79 2.40 -8.83
C HIS A 40 -14.25 3.85 -8.60
N PRO A 41 -14.60 4.61 -9.63
CA PRO A 41 -14.89 6.04 -9.52
C PRO A 41 -16.08 6.36 -8.60
N ASP A 42 -17.13 5.55 -8.61
CA ASP A 42 -18.33 5.77 -7.78
C ASP A 42 -18.03 5.55 -6.29
N GLU A 43 -17.22 4.54 -5.95
CA GLU A 43 -16.80 4.28 -4.57
C GLU A 43 -15.86 5.39 -4.09
N ALA A 44 -14.93 5.86 -4.93
CA ALA A 44 -14.08 7.00 -4.62
C ALA A 44 -14.89 8.28 -4.38
N ALA A 45 -15.93 8.51 -5.20
CA ALA A 45 -16.84 9.65 -5.04
C ALA A 45 -17.64 9.58 -3.72
N ALA A 46 -18.05 8.38 -3.32
CA ALA A 46 -18.72 8.16 -2.04
C ALA A 46 -17.80 8.51 -0.86
N VAL A 47 -16.54 8.06 -0.88
CA VAL A 47 -15.55 8.41 0.16
C VAL A 47 -15.27 9.92 0.17
N ALA A 48 -15.12 10.56 -0.98
CA ALA A 48 -14.98 12.02 -1.07
C ALA A 48 -16.18 12.75 -0.46
N ALA A 49 -17.39 12.22 -0.61
CA ALA A 49 -18.58 12.77 0.02
C ALA A 49 -18.57 12.58 1.56
N GLU A 50 -18.07 11.45 2.07
CA GLU A 50 -17.86 11.24 3.50
C GLU A 50 -16.84 12.26 4.05
N ILE A 51 -15.73 12.50 3.34
CA ILE A 51 -14.71 13.49 3.71
C ILE A 51 -15.30 14.89 3.84
N ARG A 52 -16.12 15.32 2.87
CA ARG A 52 -16.77 16.63 2.92
C ARG A 52 -17.71 16.82 4.14
N LYS A 53 -18.32 15.73 4.64
CA LYS A 53 -19.13 15.78 5.88
C LYS A 53 -18.28 16.04 7.13
N LEU A 54 -16.97 15.82 7.07
CA LEU A 54 -16.03 16.14 8.16
C LEU A 54 -15.59 17.62 8.16
N GLY A 55 -16.08 18.43 7.21
CA GLY A 55 -15.84 19.88 7.16
C GLY A 55 -14.56 20.28 6.41
N VAL A 56 -13.95 19.37 5.70
CA VAL A 56 -12.77 19.58 4.82
C VAL A 56 -13.12 19.33 3.35
N GLN A 57 -12.22 19.69 2.43
CA GLN A 57 -12.44 19.42 1.01
C GLN A 57 -12.15 17.95 0.71
N GLY A 58 -13.07 17.31 -0.01
CA GLY A 58 -12.96 15.93 -0.47
C GLY A 58 -13.20 15.87 -1.97
N TYR A 59 -12.21 15.41 -2.71
CA TYR A 59 -12.26 15.21 -4.16
C TYR A 59 -12.02 13.73 -4.49
N SER A 60 -12.44 13.33 -5.68
CA SER A 60 -12.20 11.96 -6.16
C SER A 60 -11.84 11.96 -7.64
N ILE A 61 -11.15 10.89 -8.05
CA ILE A 61 -10.86 10.59 -9.45
C ILE A 61 -10.85 9.08 -9.67
N GLY A 62 -11.51 8.61 -10.74
CA GLY A 62 -11.38 7.25 -11.23
C GLY A 62 -10.07 7.11 -12.00
N ALA A 63 -9.17 6.22 -11.57
CA ALA A 63 -7.89 6.00 -12.23
C ALA A 63 -7.32 4.61 -11.93
N ASP A 64 -6.80 3.95 -12.96
CA ASP A 64 -6.02 2.71 -12.86
C ASP A 64 -4.53 3.06 -12.71
N VAL A 65 -3.99 2.96 -11.49
CA VAL A 65 -2.61 3.32 -11.19
C VAL A 65 -1.56 2.44 -11.88
N SER A 66 -1.95 1.30 -12.44
CA SER A 66 -1.06 0.46 -13.24
C SER A 66 -0.75 1.06 -14.63
N VAL A 67 -1.45 2.16 -14.99
CA VAL A 67 -1.25 2.89 -16.25
C VAL A 67 -0.64 4.25 -15.95
N LYS A 68 0.52 4.51 -16.54
CA LYS A 68 1.30 5.74 -16.29
C LYS A 68 0.48 7.02 -16.59
N GLU A 69 -0.28 7.01 -17.67
CA GLU A 69 -1.13 8.12 -18.10
C GLU A 69 -2.28 8.38 -17.12
N GLU A 70 -2.79 7.34 -16.47
CA GLU A 70 -3.80 7.47 -15.42
C GLU A 70 -3.20 8.06 -14.12
N CYS A 71 -1.97 7.69 -13.77
CA CYS A 71 -1.23 8.35 -12.68
C CYS A 71 -1.02 9.84 -12.97
N LYS A 72 -0.77 10.20 -14.25
CA LYS A 72 -0.72 11.61 -14.65
C LYS A 72 -2.05 12.32 -14.42
N LYS A 73 -3.17 11.70 -14.71
CA LYS A 73 -4.49 12.30 -14.43
C LYS A 73 -4.70 12.57 -12.94
N ILE A 74 -4.23 11.68 -12.05
CA ILE A 74 -4.27 11.92 -10.61
C ILE A 74 -3.45 13.16 -10.25
N TYR A 75 -2.25 13.28 -10.80
CA TYR A 75 -1.40 14.45 -10.62
C TYR A 75 -2.08 15.74 -11.14
N ASP A 76 -2.57 15.73 -12.39
CA ASP A 76 -3.23 16.88 -13.00
C ASP A 76 -4.46 17.32 -12.17
N LYS A 77 -5.26 16.36 -11.67
CA LYS A 77 -6.38 16.63 -10.77
C LYS A 77 -5.92 17.25 -9.45
N THR A 78 -4.81 16.76 -8.90
CA THR A 78 -4.22 17.34 -7.67
C THR A 78 -3.81 18.80 -7.89
N VAL A 79 -3.17 19.09 -9.01
CA VAL A 79 -2.79 20.47 -9.37
C VAL A 79 -4.04 21.34 -9.54
N GLU A 80 -5.07 20.83 -10.22
CA GLU A 80 -6.34 21.56 -10.45
C GLU A 80 -7.03 21.95 -9.13
N VAL A 81 -7.13 21.01 -8.18
CA VAL A 81 -7.97 21.22 -7.00
C VAL A 81 -7.20 21.75 -5.79
N PHE A 82 -5.89 21.51 -5.71
CA PHE A 82 -5.07 21.88 -4.55
C PHE A 82 -3.87 22.76 -4.89
N GLY A 83 -3.34 22.67 -6.11
CA GLY A 83 -2.11 23.34 -6.52
C GLY A 83 -0.84 22.81 -5.84
N ARG A 84 -0.96 21.82 -4.94
CA ARG A 84 0.12 21.23 -4.14
C ARG A 84 -0.24 19.84 -3.62
N CYS A 85 0.78 19.11 -3.14
CA CYS A 85 0.59 17.86 -2.41
C CYS A 85 1.53 17.84 -1.19
N ASP A 86 0.96 17.76 0.01
CA ASP A 86 1.73 17.69 1.26
C ASP A 86 1.90 16.24 1.72
N ILE A 87 0.94 15.38 1.39
CA ILE A 87 0.92 13.97 1.80
C ILE A 87 0.54 13.12 0.59
N LEU A 88 1.44 12.23 0.18
CA LEU A 88 1.18 11.23 -0.85
C LEU A 88 1.12 9.85 -0.22
N VAL A 89 -0.02 9.17 -0.32
CA VAL A 89 -0.19 7.78 0.12
C VAL A 89 -0.31 6.88 -1.10
N ASN A 90 0.76 6.18 -1.44
CA ASN A 90 0.77 5.13 -2.43
C ASN A 90 0.27 3.84 -1.78
N ASN A 91 -1.06 3.64 -1.82
CA ASN A 91 -1.71 2.53 -1.12
C ASN A 91 -2.27 1.48 -2.07
N ALA A 92 -2.66 1.83 -3.29
CA ALA A 92 -3.22 0.86 -4.23
C ALA A 92 -2.37 -0.42 -4.30
N GLY A 93 -3.00 -1.56 -4.16
CA GLY A 93 -2.32 -2.84 -4.16
C GLY A 93 -3.27 -4.00 -4.38
N VAL A 94 -2.79 -5.02 -5.06
CA VAL A 94 -3.53 -6.23 -5.40
C VAL A 94 -2.67 -7.46 -5.11
N SER A 95 -3.32 -8.61 -5.04
CA SER A 95 -2.67 -9.90 -4.86
C SER A 95 -3.13 -10.87 -5.95
N ALA A 96 -2.27 -11.81 -6.32
CA ALA A 96 -2.63 -12.97 -7.10
C ALA A 96 -2.08 -14.22 -6.43
N SER A 97 -2.90 -15.24 -6.41
CA SER A 97 -2.56 -16.55 -5.85
C SER A 97 -1.79 -17.39 -6.88
N GLY A 98 -1.13 -18.44 -6.46
CA GLY A 98 -0.41 -19.37 -7.34
C GLY A 98 0.97 -19.71 -6.81
N ASP A 99 1.64 -20.61 -7.50
CA ASP A 99 3.04 -20.96 -7.30
C ASP A 99 3.86 -20.63 -8.55
N PHE A 100 5.17 -20.87 -8.51
CA PHE A 100 6.08 -20.55 -9.62
C PHE A 100 5.78 -21.32 -10.93
N THR A 101 5.04 -22.41 -10.86
CA THR A 101 4.82 -23.29 -12.01
C THR A 101 3.47 -23.05 -12.69
N ASN A 102 2.51 -22.45 -11.97
CA ASN A 102 1.14 -22.37 -12.46
C ASN A 102 0.55 -20.95 -12.53
N ILE A 103 1.18 -19.95 -11.88
CA ILE A 103 0.66 -18.58 -11.92
C ILE A 103 0.74 -17.99 -13.33
N PRO A 104 -0.37 -17.51 -13.92
CA PRO A 104 -0.37 -16.94 -15.26
C PRO A 104 0.48 -15.68 -15.37
N GLU A 105 1.18 -15.49 -16.50
CA GLU A 105 1.98 -14.29 -16.76
C GLU A 105 1.17 -12.99 -16.59
N ARG A 106 -0.11 -13.00 -16.98
CA ARG A 106 -1.00 -11.84 -16.82
C ARG A 106 -1.15 -11.40 -15.36
N ASP A 107 -1.18 -12.35 -14.42
CA ASP A 107 -1.30 -12.08 -12.99
C ASP A 107 0.01 -11.54 -12.44
N ILE A 108 1.14 -12.07 -12.91
CA ILE A 108 2.46 -11.55 -12.55
C ILE A 108 2.56 -10.08 -13.00
N ARG A 109 2.22 -9.77 -14.25
CA ARG A 109 2.27 -8.42 -14.80
C ARG A 109 1.34 -7.48 -14.04
N TRP A 110 0.09 -7.87 -13.84
CA TRP A 110 -0.90 -7.06 -13.13
C TRP A 110 -0.43 -6.68 -11.72
N VAL A 111 0.04 -7.67 -10.95
CA VAL A 111 0.53 -7.42 -9.58
C VAL A 111 1.73 -6.48 -9.57
N TYR A 112 2.67 -6.64 -10.48
CA TYR A 112 3.84 -5.75 -10.57
C TYR A 112 3.48 -4.35 -11.06
N GLU A 113 2.59 -4.23 -12.02
CA GLU A 113 2.13 -2.91 -12.49
C GLU A 113 1.43 -2.14 -11.38
N VAL A 114 0.57 -2.80 -10.59
CA VAL A 114 -0.14 -2.14 -9.49
C VAL A 114 0.78 -1.93 -8.28
N ASN A 115 1.50 -2.95 -7.82
CA ASN A 115 2.21 -2.87 -6.53
C ASN A 115 3.58 -2.20 -6.61
N VAL A 116 4.18 -2.11 -7.81
CA VAL A 116 5.56 -1.61 -8.00
C VAL A 116 5.60 -0.43 -8.96
N PHE A 117 5.14 -0.62 -10.21
CA PHE A 117 5.28 0.43 -11.23
C PHE A 117 4.42 1.65 -10.93
N SER A 118 3.26 1.47 -10.28
CA SER A 118 2.45 2.59 -9.81
C SER A 118 3.24 3.55 -8.91
N HIS A 119 4.06 3.01 -7.98
CA HIS A 119 4.91 3.83 -7.11
C HIS A 119 5.90 4.66 -7.94
N TRP A 120 6.56 4.04 -8.95
CA TRP A 120 7.44 4.76 -9.87
C TRP A 120 6.74 5.88 -10.61
N PHE A 121 5.52 5.61 -11.13
CA PHE A 121 4.76 6.59 -11.88
C PHE A 121 4.29 7.74 -10.99
N MET A 122 3.71 7.43 -9.83
CA MET A 122 3.27 8.44 -8.88
C MET A 122 4.43 9.31 -8.38
N LEU A 123 5.53 8.69 -7.97
CA LEU A 123 6.74 9.41 -7.53
C LEU A 123 7.32 10.27 -8.66
N GLY A 124 7.33 9.78 -9.90
CA GLY A 124 7.84 10.53 -11.05
C GLY A 124 7.08 11.84 -11.30
N TYR A 125 5.78 11.88 -10.99
CA TYR A 125 4.96 13.10 -11.13
C TYR A 125 4.96 13.95 -9.85
N PHE A 126 4.80 13.34 -8.68
CA PHE A 126 4.58 14.08 -7.45
C PHE A 126 5.86 14.58 -6.80
N LEU A 127 6.95 13.81 -6.85
CA LEU A 127 8.20 14.18 -6.17
C LEU A 127 8.76 15.54 -6.61
N PRO A 128 8.84 15.87 -7.93
CA PRO A 128 9.30 17.18 -8.36
C PRO A 128 8.42 18.33 -7.82
N MET A 129 7.10 18.15 -7.78
CA MET A 129 6.18 19.14 -7.22
C MET A 129 6.39 19.30 -5.72
N MET A 130 6.50 18.19 -4.97
CA MET A 130 6.70 18.21 -3.53
C MET A 130 8.05 18.82 -3.14
N GLU A 131 9.12 18.55 -3.89
CA GLU A 131 10.44 19.20 -3.69
C GLU A 131 10.37 20.72 -3.95
N ALA A 132 9.66 21.14 -5.02
CA ALA A 132 9.51 22.54 -5.38
C ALA A 132 8.71 23.39 -4.36
N GLN A 133 7.89 22.75 -3.52
CA GLN A 133 7.12 23.42 -2.46
C GLN A 133 8.00 23.97 -1.33
N ASP A 134 9.21 23.46 -1.18
CA ASP A 134 10.18 23.82 -0.14
C ASP A 134 9.61 23.83 1.30
N CYS A 135 8.67 22.94 1.57
CA CYS A 135 8.05 22.77 2.89
C CYS A 135 8.06 21.29 3.31
N HIS A 136 7.75 21.01 4.57
CA HIS A 136 7.62 19.64 5.02
C HIS A 136 6.49 18.92 4.26
N ALA A 137 6.81 17.78 3.74
CA ALA A 137 5.87 16.90 3.06
C ALA A 137 6.15 15.45 3.46
N GLN A 138 5.22 14.54 3.18
CA GLN A 138 5.32 13.14 3.56
C GLN A 138 4.87 12.21 2.44
N ILE A 139 5.65 11.17 2.19
CA ILE A 139 5.30 10.06 1.31
C ILE A 139 5.12 8.82 2.17
N ILE A 140 3.98 8.16 2.05
CA ILE A 140 3.66 6.92 2.74
C ILE A 140 3.42 5.84 1.68
N ASN A 141 4.31 4.86 1.62
CA ASN A 141 4.16 3.71 0.74
C ASN A 141 3.56 2.54 1.52
N VAL A 142 2.36 2.10 1.14
CA VAL A 142 1.71 0.95 1.77
C VAL A 142 2.29 -0.33 1.18
N CYS A 143 3.23 -0.89 1.91
CA CYS A 143 3.89 -2.15 1.61
C CYS A 143 3.12 -3.34 2.21
N SER A 144 3.79 -4.21 2.92
CA SER A 144 3.27 -5.34 3.68
C SER A 144 4.40 -5.96 4.49
N ILE A 145 4.09 -6.70 5.53
CA ILE A 145 5.03 -7.63 6.16
C ILE A 145 5.60 -8.62 5.12
N ALA A 146 4.82 -8.96 4.08
CA ALA A 146 5.26 -9.75 2.92
C ALA A 146 6.35 -9.07 2.07
N GLY A 147 6.70 -7.83 2.34
CA GLY A 147 7.86 -7.14 1.77
C GLY A 147 9.12 -7.25 2.63
N LEU A 148 9.03 -7.82 3.81
CA LEU A 148 10.11 -7.96 4.79
C LEU A 148 10.42 -9.41 5.12
N ILE A 149 9.45 -10.31 5.00
CA ILE A 149 9.60 -11.76 5.17
C ILE A 149 9.02 -12.49 3.97
N THR A 150 9.31 -13.78 3.84
CA THR A 150 8.76 -14.63 2.77
C THR A 150 8.05 -15.85 3.36
N SER A 151 7.10 -16.40 2.60
CA SER A 151 6.38 -17.63 2.91
C SER A 151 6.08 -18.38 1.61
N PRO A 152 5.85 -19.69 1.62
CA PRO A 152 5.29 -20.40 0.47
C PRO A 152 3.96 -19.80 0.01
N ALA A 153 3.63 -19.97 -1.24
CA ALA A 153 2.49 -19.38 -1.94
C ALA A 153 2.65 -17.88 -2.30
N SER A 154 1.87 -17.42 -3.27
CA SER A 154 1.83 -16.03 -3.74
C SER A 154 3.20 -15.38 -4.04
N PRO A 155 4.10 -16.03 -4.79
CA PRO A 155 5.44 -15.51 -5.05
C PRO A 155 5.43 -14.11 -5.67
N THR A 156 4.44 -13.82 -6.49
CA THR A 156 4.23 -12.51 -7.13
C THR A 156 3.98 -11.41 -6.10
N TYR A 157 3.15 -11.69 -5.11
CA TYR A 157 2.84 -10.73 -4.06
C TYR A 157 4.06 -10.44 -3.19
N PHE A 158 4.71 -11.50 -2.66
CA PHE A 158 5.91 -11.35 -1.84
C PHE A 158 7.01 -10.57 -2.57
N SER A 159 7.34 -10.97 -3.81
CA SER A 159 8.38 -10.30 -4.58
C SER A 159 8.02 -8.84 -4.92
N SER A 160 6.76 -8.55 -5.25
CA SER A 160 6.33 -7.17 -5.51
C SER A 160 6.40 -6.28 -4.26
N LYS A 161 6.04 -6.81 -3.10
CA LYS A 161 6.12 -6.06 -1.83
C LYS A 161 7.56 -5.85 -1.36
N HIS A 162 8.47 -6.80 -1.59
CA HIS A 162 9.92 -6.59 -1.40
C HIS A 162 10.46 -5.49 -2.31
N ALA A 163 10.05 -5.48 -3.59
CA ALA A 163 10.42 -4.42 -4.52
C ALA A 163 9.92 -3.04 -4.05
N ALA A 164 8.68 -2.94 -3.55
CA ALA A 164 8.14 -1.70 -3.02
C ALA A 164 8.89 -1.21 -1.75
N VAL A 165 9.30 -2.13 -0.86
CA VAL A 165 10.15 -1.79 0.30
C VAL A 165 11.49 -1.25 -0.17
N ALA A 166 12.20 -1.97 -1.03
CA ALA A 166 13.51 -1.56 -1.54
C ALA A 166 13.46 -0.18 -2.23
N LEU A 167 12.41 0.06 -3.07
CA LEU A 167 12.18 1.36 -3.70
C LEU A 167 12.03 2.47 -2.65
N SER A 168 11.28 2.21 -1.59
CA SER A 168 11.02 3.19 -0.53
C SER A 168 12.28 3.49 0.29
N GLU A 169 13.11 2.49 0.57
CA GLU A 169 14.39 2.66 1.26
C GLU A 169 15.38 3.49 0.43
N VAL A 170 15.44 3.23 -0.89
CA VAL A 170 16.28 4.03 -1.80
C VAL A 170 15.80 5.46 -1.83
N LEU A 171 14.49 5.69 -2.00
CA LEU A 171 13.91 7.04 -1.98
C LEU A 171 14.24 7.80 -0.69
N TYR A 172 14.07 7.16 0.47
CA TYR A 172 14.43 7.76 1.76
C TYR A 172 15.91 8.19 1.80
N LYS A 173 16.82 7.30 1.37
CA LYS A 173 18.25 7.59 1.37
C LYS A 173 18.63 8.74 0.40
N GLU A 174 18.02 8.77 -0.78
CA GLU A 174 18.24 9.84 -1.77
C GLU A 174 17.75 11.20 -1.25
N LEU A 175 16.55 11.27 -0.70
CA LEU A 175 16.00 12.50 -0.15
C LEU A 175 16.81 12.99 1.05
N LYS A 176 17.23 12.07 1.92
CA LYS A 176 18.10 12.40 3.05
C LYS A 176 19.46 12.94 2.60
N ALA A 177 20.06 12.34 1.59
CA ALA A 177 21.33 12.80 1.02
C ALA A 177 21.23 14.21 0.39
N LYS A 178 20.06 14.56 -0.15
CA LYS A 178 19.77 15.89 -0.71
C LYS A 178 19.41 16.93 0.38
N GLY A 179 19.22 16.54 1.63
CA GLY A 179 18.68 17.43 2.68
C GLY A 179 17.22 17.84 2.43
N SER A 180 16.45 16.99 1.73
CA SER A 180 15.05 17.27 1.43
C SER A 180 14.19 17.37 2.68
N LYS A 181 13.13 18.18 2.61
CA LYS A 181 12.11 18.31 3.65
C LYS A 181 10.98 17.29 3.53
N ILE A 182 11.12 16.32 2.61
CA ILE A 182 10.15 15.25 2.38
C ILE A 182 10.53 14.04 3.22
N ASP A 183 9.65 13.67 4.14
CA ASP A 183 9.78 12.45 4.91
C ASP A 183 9.19 11.26 4.13
N VAL A 184 9.79 10.09 4.27
CA VAL A 184 9.32 8.84 3.67
C VAL A 184 9.10 7.83 4.77
N SER A 185 7.95 7.17 4.76
CA SER A 185 7.65 6.02 5.61
C SER A 185 7.05 4.89 4.78
N ILE A 186 7.31 3.65 5.18
CA ILE A 186 6.54 2.50 4.73
C ILE A 186 5.57 2.09 5.81
N PHE A 187 4.33 1.78 5.43
CA PHE A 187 3.42 1.03 6.26
C PHE A 187 3.43 -0.42 5.82
N ALA A 188 3.90 -1.31 6.69
CA ALA A 188 4.04 -2.73 6.38
C ALA A 188 3.17 -3.57 7.33
N PRO A 189 1.84 -3.58 7.11
CA PRO A 189 0.92 -4.34 7.94
C PRO A 189 1.12 -5.85 7.82
N GLY A 190 0.75 -6.57 8.87
CA GLY A 190 0.40 -7.98 8.82
C GLY A 190 -1.01 -8.17 8.23
N PHE A 191 -1.73 -9.19 8.68
CA PHE A 191 -3.11 -9.39 8.27
C PHE A 191 -4.04 -8.40 8.99
N VAL A 192 -4.74 -7.59 8.19
CA VAL A 192 -5.72 -6.58 8.63
C VAL A 192 -7.09 -6.98 8.09
N ALA A 193 -8.12 -6.83 8.90
CA ALA A 193 -9.50 -7.09 8.51
C ALA A 193 -9.94 -6.13 7.39
N THR A 194 -9.84 -6.60 6.14
CA THR A 194 -10.16 -5.87 4.91
C THR A 194 -10.76 -6.79 3.86
N GLU A 195 -11.18 -6.23 2.75
CA GLU A 195 -11.66 -6.97 1.58
C GLU A 195 -10.56 -7.34 0.57
N MET A 196 -9.29 -7.42 1.00
CA MET A 196 -8.16 -7.72 0.11
C MET A 196 -8.32 -9.06 -0.65
N HIS A 197 -9.07 -10.01 -0.09
CA HIS A 197 -9.41 -11.27 -0.75
C HIS A 197 -10.31 -11.10 -1.98
N LEU A 198 -11.00 -9.97 -2.12
CA LEU A 198 -11.82 -9.64 -3.30
C LEU A 198 -10.98 -8.95 -4.39
N THR A 199 -9.68 -9.27 -4.45
CA THR A 199 -8.72 -8.59 -5.33
C THR A 199 -9.15 -8.60 -6.81
N ASP A 200 -9.81 -9.66 -7.26
CA ASP A 200 -10.24 -9.82 -8.66
C ASP A 200 -11.27 -8.77 -9.11
N ARG A 201 -12.02 -8.15 -8.19
CA ARG A 201 -12.92 -7.02 -8.51
C ARG A 201 -12.17 -5.79 -9.05
N HIS A 202 -10.87 -5.69 -8.78
CA HIS A 202 -10.02 -4.58 -9.20
C HIS A 202 -9.28 -4.87 -10.52
N ARG A 203 -9.57 -6.00 -11.18
CA ARG A 203 -8.93 -6.33 -12.47
C ARG A 203 -9.44 -5.42 -13.57
N PRO A 204 -8.58 -4.66 -14.25
CA PRO A 204 -8.96 -3.99 -15.48
C PRO A 204 -9.20 -5.02 -16.59
N ALA A 205 -9.96 -4.64 -17.62
CA ALA A 205 -10.37 -5.55 -18.71
C ALA A 205 -9.19 -6.31 -19.36
N ARG A 206 -8.02 -5.67 -19.47
CA ARG A 206 -6.80 -6.29 -20.04
C ARG A 206 -6.25 -7.45 -19.20
N TYR A 207 -6.61 -7.52 -17.91
CA TYR A 207 -6.23 -8.56 -16.97
C TYR A 207 -7.43 -9.38 -16.47
N ALA A 208 -8.58 -9.29 -17.12
CA ALA A 208 -9.76 -10.05 -16.75
C ALA A 208 -9.47 -11.55 -16.72
N ILE A 209 -10.07 -12.22 -15.75
CA ILE A 209 -10.06 -13.70 -15.71
C ILE A 209 -10.66 -14.22 -17.00
N ASN A 210 -10.04 -15.24 -17.58
CA ASN A 210 -10.46 -15.92 -18.81
C ASN A 210 -10.60 -17.41 -18.55
N ASP A 211 -10.78 -18.18 -19.63
CA ASP A 211 -10.93 -19.65 -19.59
C ASP A 211 -9.60 -20.41 -19.33
N ASP A 212 -8.58 -19.75 -18.77
CA ASP A 212 -7.34 -20.41 -18.39
C ASP A 212 -7.64 -21.47 -17.30
N PRO A 213 -7.23 -22.74 -17.48
CA PRO A 213 -7.48 -23.81 -16.52
C PRO A 213 -7.04 -23.48 -15.08
N TYR A 214 -6.04 -22.65 -14.92
CA TYR A 214 -5.55 -22.19 -13.63
C TYR A 214 -6.66 -21.62 -12.73
N TYR A 215 -7.54 -20.79 -13.26
CA TYR A 215 -8.62 -20.17 -12.48
C TYR A 215 -9.76 -21.14 -12.13
N HIS A 216 -9.76 -22.33 -12.70
CA HIS A 216 -10.74 -23.39 -12.47
C HIS A 216 -10.18 -24.56 -11.65
N ASP A 217 -8.91 -24.47 -11.21
CA ASP A 217 -8.24 -25.51 -10.40
C ASP A 217 -8.70 -25.43 -8.92
N GLU A 218 -8.82 -26.61 -8.30
CA GLU A 218 -9.10 -26.72 -6.85
C GLU A 218 -8.03 -26.01 -5.99
N ALA A 219 -6.76 -26.02 -6.42
CA ALA A 219 -5.69 -25.33 -5.72
C ALA A 219 -5.91 -23.82 -5.71
N TYR A 220 -6.37 -23.23 -6.81
CA TYR A 220 -6.73 -21.81 -6.88
C TYR A 220 -7.89 -21.48 -5.95
N ALA A 221 -8.97 -22.28 -5.99
CA ALA A 221 -10.13 -22.10 -5.12
C ALA A 221 -9.74 -22.16 -3.63
N LYS A 222 -8.91 -23.13 -3.24
CA LYS A 222 -8.39 -23.27 -1.88
C LYS A 222 -7.56 -22.05 -1.43
N GLN A 223 -6.75 -21.49 -2.33
CA GLN A 223 -5.97 -20.32 -2.02
C GLN A 223 -6.84 -19.06 -1.81
N LEU A 224 -7.92 -18.92 -2.58
CA LEU A 224 -8.91 -17.86 -2.36
C LEU A 224 -9.59 -17.99 -1.00
N GLU A 225 -9.93 -19.22 -0.56
CA GLU A 225 -10.49 -19.45 0.76
C GLU A 225 -9.50 -19.07 1.88
N ILE A 226 -8.22 -19.47 1.74
CA ILE A 226 -7.16 -19.08 2.69
C ILE A 226 -7.03 -17.57 2.72
N SER A 227 -6.96 -16.91 1.56
CA SER A 227 -6.88 -15.45 1.46
C SER A 227 -8.06 -14.78 2.16
N LYS A 228 -9.27 -15.28 1.93
CA LYS A 228 -10.47 -14.80 2.60
C LYS A 228 -10.37 -14.96 4.12
N TYR A 229 -10.00 -16.14 4.61
CA TYR A 229 -9.86 -16.39 6.04
C TYR A 229 -8.88 -15.42 6.70
N VAL A 230 -7.64 -15.31 6.19
CA VAL A 230 -6.61 -14.48 6.82
C VAL A 230 -6.91 -12.98 6.75
N THR A 231 -7.62 -12.52 5.73
CA THR A 231 -7.98 -11.09 5.60
C THR A 231 -9.25 -10.74 6.37
N THR A 232 -10.17 -11.67 6.60
CA THR A 232 -11.38 -11.41 7.41
C THR A 232 -11.14 -11.61 8.91
N THR A 233 -10.14 -12.41 9.30
CA THR A 233 -9.76 -12.65 10.70
C THR A 233 -8.52 -11.87 11.14
N GLY A 234 -8.05 -10.95 10.32
CA GLY A 234 -6.94 -10.05 10.63
C GLY A 234 -7.24 -9.07 11.78
N GLU A 235 -6.24 -8.30 12.19
CA GLU A 235 -6.44 -7.27 13.21
C GLU A 235 -7.48 -6.24 12.75
N PRO A 236 -8.33 -5.73 13.66
CA PRO A 236 -9.33 -4.71 13.30
C PRO A 236 -8.70 -3.48 12.65
N LEU A 237 -9.24 -3.04 11.52
CA LEU A 237 -8.68 -1.96 10.73
C LEU A 237 -8.53 -0.66 11.55
N ASP A 238 -9.52 -0.31 12.36
CA ASP A 238 -9.49 0.92 13.16
C ASP A 238 -8.35 0.91 14.19
N GLU A 239 -8.12 -0.22 14.86
CA GLU A 239 -7.02 -0.37 15.83
C GLU A 239 -5.65 -0.27 15.15
N VAL A 240 -5.50 -0.90 13.98
CA VAL A 240 -4.29 -0.80 13.18
C VAL A 240 -4.03 0.64 12.75
N MET A 241 -5.06 1.35 12.29
CA MET A 241 -4.91 2.74 11.85
C MET A 241 -4.63 3.71 12.99
N GLU A 242 -5.13 3.45 14.20
CA GLU A 242 -4.75 4.23 15.38
C GLU A 242 -3.24 4.13 15.67
N LYS A 243 -2.69 2.91 15.63
CA LYS A 243 -1.24 2.70 15.75
C LYS A 243 -0.48 3.44 14.65
N VAL A 244 -0.93 3.35 13.39
CA VAL A 244 -0.31 4.04 12.24
C VAL A 244 -0.26 5.55 12.47
N PHE A 245 -1.39 6.19 12.79
CA PHE A 245 -1.43 7.63 13.02
C PHE A 245 -0.65 8.07 14.27
N GLY A 246 -0.50 7.19 15.26
CA GLY A 246 0.38 7.41 16.41
C GLY A 246 1.87 7.40 16.07
N MET A 247 2.27 6.65 15.04
CA MET A 247 3.65 6.56 14.57
C MET A 247 3.99 7.62 13.51
N LEU A 248 3.00 8.07 12.73
CA LEU A 248 3.17 9.18 11.80
C LEU A 248 3.53 10.46 12.57
N GLY A 249 4.45 11.26 12.05
CA GLY A 249 4.97 12.45 12.74
C GLY A 249 6.10 12.15 13.72
N THR A 250 6.51 10.90 13.87
CA THR A 250 7.76 10.50 14.54
C THR A 250 8.84 10.15 13.51
N GLU A 251 10.09 9.94 13.95
CA GLU A 251 11.19 9.51 13.06
C GLU A 251 11.05 8.02 12.65
N CYS A 252 9.84 7.58 12.33
CA CYS A 252 9.55 6.19 12.01
C CYS A 252 9.50 5.97 10.49
N PHE A 253 10.52 5.30 9.95
CA PHE A 253 10.49 4.88 8.55
C PHE A 253 9.66 3.59 8.37
N TYR A 254 9.86 2.58 9.23
CA TYR A 254 9.11 1.33 9.21
C TYR A 254 7.93 1.39 10.17
N ILE A 255 6.72 1.64 9.67
CA ILE A 255 5.49 1.57 10.47
C ILE A 255 5.03 0.11 10.50
N LEU A 256 5.37 -0.59 11.58
CA LEU A 256 5.03 -1.99 11.84
C LEU A 256 4.02 -2.05 12.99
N THR A 257 2.83 -2.51 12.73
CA THR A 257 1.72 -2.47 13.71
C THR A 257 1.43 -3.82 14.37
N HIS A 258 2.17 -4.87 13.98
CA HIS A 258 1.95 -6.25 14.42
C HIS A 258 3.22 -6.81 15.03
N ASP A 259 3.40 -6.65 16.34
CA ASP A 259 4.61 -7.04 17.10
C ASP A 259 4.93 -8.55 17.01
N LYS A 260 3.93 -9.36 16.68
CA LYS A 260 4.12 -10.81 16.47
C LYS A 260 5.15 -11.18 15.41
N TYR A 261 5.47 -10.25 14.49
CA TYR A 261 6.47 -10.48 13.45
C TYR A 261 7.89 -10.08 13.84
N ASP A 262 8.11 -9.42 14.97
CA ASP A 262 9.44 -8.94 15.38
C ASP A 262 10.48 -10.07 15.48
N GLY A 263 10.07 -11.22 16.02
CA GLY A 263 10.95 -12.39 16.15
C GLY A 263 11.46 -12.89 14.80
N ILE A 264 10.58 -13.03 13.82
CA ILE A 264 10.97 -13.54 12.49
C ILE A 264 11.78 -12.50 11.70
N LEU A 265 11.52 -11.21 11.87
CA LEU A 265 12.32 -10.15 11.25
C LEU A 265 13.76 -10.16 11.77
N ARG A 266 13.96 -10.34 13.07
CA ARG A 266 15.31 -10.49 13.67
C ARG A 266 16.01 -11.73 13.16
N ALA A 267 15.33 -12.90 13.22
CA ALA A 267 15.89 -14.16 12.76
C ALA A 267 16.26 -14.12 11.28
N GLN A 268 15.47 -13.47 10.41
CA GLN A 268 15.79 -13.31 9.00
C GLN A 268 17.11 -12.55 8.80
N GLY A 269 17.33 -11.45 9.53
CA GLY A 269 18.58 -10.70 9.48
C GLY A 269 19.78 -11.55 9.93
N GLU A 270 19.62 -12.32 10.98
CA GLU A 270 20.66 -13.24 11.48
C GLU A 270 21.00 -14.35 10.49
N PHE A 271 19.99 -14.97 9.87
CA PHE A 271 20.18 -16.03 8.88
C PHE A 271 20.88 -15.50 7.62
N GLN A 272 20.53 -14.28 7.19
CA GLN A 272 21.21 -13.62 6.07
C GLN A 272 22.67 -13.29 6.42
N ALA A 273 22.94 -12.73 7.60
CA ALA A 273 24.29 -12.41 8.06
C ALA A 273 25.17 -13.66 8.18
N ASN A 274 24.60 -14.77 8.62
CA ASN A 274 25.27 -16.06 8.76
C ASN A 274 25.33 -16.87 7.46
N LYS A 275 24.79 -16.34 6.34
CA LYS A 275 24.80 -16.98 5.01
C LYS A 275 24.15 -18.35 4.99
N THR A 276 23.09 -18.53 5.78
CA THR A 276 22.32 -19.76 5.83
C THR A 276 21.14 -19.72 4.86
N ARG A 277 20.16 -20.59 5.01
CA ARG A 277 18.93 -20.61 4.25
C ARG A 277 18.00 -19.43 4.62
N PRO A 278 16.95 -19.15 3.85
CA PRO A 278 15.87 -18.26 4.30
C PRO A 278 15.24 -18.75 5.62
N VAL A 279 14.83 -17.82 6.48
CA VAL A 279 14.14 -18.14 7.72
C VAL A 279 12.75 -18.73 7.43
N GLU A 280 12.33 -19.70 8.21
CA GLU A 280 10.98 -20.24 8.21
C GLU A 280 10.24 -19.84 9.51
N LEU A 281 8.90 -19.79 9.46
CA LEU A 281 8.09 -19.47 10.65
C LEU A 281 8.35 -20.44 11.82
N SER A 282 8.68 -21.69 11.50
CA SER A 282 9.07 -22.72 12.49
C SER A 282 10.39 -22.47 13.19
N ASP A 283 11.28 -21.63 12.63
CA ASP A 283 12.58 -21.31 13.24
C ASP A 283 12.42 -20.35 14.43
N VAL A 284 11.34 -19.64 14.46
CA VAL A 284 11.04 -18.70 15.54
C VAL A 284 9.97 -19.36 16.38
N ALA A 285 10.27 -19.54 17.69
CA ALA A 285 9.24 -19.94 18.63
C ALA A 285 8.16 -18.85 18.64
N VAL A 286 7.24 -18.94 17.72
CA VAL A 286 6.04 -18.12 17.71
C VAL A 286 5.34 -18.51 19.00
N LYS A 287 5.36 -17.63 20.00
CA LYS A 287 4.35 -17.67 21.05
C LYS A 287 3.04 -17.40 20.31
N ALA A 288 2.52 -18.47 19.69
CA ALA A 288 1.24 -18.48 19.04
C ALA A 288 0.19 -18.29 20.14
N THR A 289 -0.28 -17.08 20.22
CA THR A 289 -1.68 -16.87 20.56
C THR A 289 -2.38 -16.72 19.20
N LEU A 290 -2.76 -17.89 18.65
CA LEU A 290 -3.82 -17.95 17.66
C LEU A 290 -5.14 -17.58 18.33
#